data_94d4aa96bd49b5e5d1971b573298635b
#
_entry.id   94d4aa96bd49b5e5d1971b573298635b
#
_cell.length_a   1.000
_cell.length_b   1.000
_cell.length_c   1.000
_cell.angle_alpha   90.00
_cell.angle_beta   90.00
_cell.angle_gamma   90.00
#
_symmetry.space_group_name_H-M   'P 1'
#
loop_
_entity.id
_entity.type
_entity.pdbx_description
1 polymer ?
#
loop_
_entity_poly.entity_id
_entity_poly.type
_entity_poly.pdbx_seq_one_letter_code
_entity_poly.pdbx_strand_id
1 'polypeptide(L)'
;SPIKECADNPANKMVEHRLHFSYCFGVQAVILEVDEETGKVQILRVYAANDVGKAVNPSLVEGQIEGGVAMGIGYALSEKFEMKDGYVLTKEMKDMGLPHTTDVPLDIRTIIVEETHPFGPFGAKGVGELPLNATALAILNAIYQATGVRVKHLPITPDKLKAMLAERK
;
A
#
# COMPACT_ATOMS: atom_id res chain seq x y z
N SER A 1 7.91 -23.28 -25.07
CA SER A 1 7.89 -22.06 -24.22
C SER A 1 7.80 -22.49 -22.77
N PRO A 2 8.44 -21.82 -21.83
CA PRO A 2 8.45 -22.20 -20.40
C PRO A 2 7.04 -22.41 -19.81
N ILE A 3 6.04 -21.77 -20.39
CA ILE A 3 4.63 -21.92 -20.00
C ILE A 3 4.07 -23.29 -20.38
N LYS A 4 4.51 -23.89 -21.49
CA LYS A 4 4.07 -25.24 -21.91
C LYS A 4 4.67 -26.34 -21.04
N GLU A 5 5.94 -26.23 -20.66
CA GLU A 5 6.59 -27.19 -19.76
C GLU A 5 6.01 -27.17 -18.35
N CYS A 6 5.54 -26.02 -17.89
CA CYS A 6 4.76 -25.91 -16.65
C CYS A 6 3.37 -26.58 -16.75
N ALA A 7 2.71 -26.54 -17.90
CA ALA A 7 1.38 -27.12 -18.09
C ALA A 7 1.40 -28.66 -18.09
N ASP A 8 2.48 -29.27 -18.56
CA ASP A 8 2.61 -30.72 -18.69
C ASP A 8 3.04 -31.46 -17.41
N ASN A 9 3.36 -30.72 -16.33
CA ASN A 9 3.70 -31.32 -15.05
C ASN A 9 2.41 -31.77 -14.31
N PRO A 10 2.27 -33.08 -13.95
CA PRO A 10 1.09 -33.58 -13.25
C PRO A 10 0.78 -32.86 -11.92
N ALA A 11 1.80 -32.28 -11.26
CA ALA A 11 1.64 -31.44 -10.08
C ALA A 11 0.95 -30.11 -10.42
N ASN A 12 0.92 -29.69 -11.68
CA ASN A 12 0.33 -28.44 -12.15
C ASN A 12 -1.13 -28.56 -12.62
N LYS A 13 -1.77 -29.74 -12.52
CA LYS A 13 -3.19 -29.89 -12.88
C LYS A 13 -4.14 -28.96 -12.12
N MET A 14 -3.70 -28.41 -10.99
CA MET A 14 -4.43 -27.35 -10.27
C MET A 14 -4.22 -25.93 -10.86
N VAL A 15 -3.24 -25.75 -11.74
CA VAL A 15 -2.88 -24.43 -12.30
C VAL A 15 -3.65 -24.15 -13.59
N GLU A 16 -4.16 -25.18 -14.28
CA GLU A 16 -4.85 -25.04 -15.58
C GLU A 16 -6.08 -24.11 -15.57
N HIS A 17 -6.64 -23.79 -14.39
CA HIS A 17 -7.82 -22.94 -14.27
C HIS A 17 -7.63 -21.73 -13.34
N ARG A 18 -6.40 -21.46 -12.87
CA ARG A 18 -6.13 -20.29 -12.01
C ARG A 18 -5.32 -19.25 -12.75
N LEU A 19 -5.87 -18.05 -12.88
CA LEU A 19 -5.16 -16.88 -13.40
C LEU A 19 -3.97 -16.51 -12.52
N HIS A 20 -4.00 -16.89 -11.24
CA HIS A 20 -2.95 -16.64 -10.26
C HIS A 20 -2.51 -17.97 -9.63
N PHE A 21 -1.21 -18.21 -9.62
CA PHE A 21 -0.62 -19.42 -9.04
C PHE A 21 -0.10 -19.22 -7.61
N SER A 22 0.02 -17.97 -7.19
CA SER A 22 0.54 -17.61 -5.86
C SER A 22 -0.28 -16.46 -5.26
N TYR A 23 -0.48 -16.53 -3.95
CA TYR A 23 -1.08 -15.47 -3.16
C TYR A 23 -0.07 -14.97 -2.14
N CYS A 24 0.07 -13.66 -2.02
CA CYS A 24 0.86 -12.98 -1.02
C CYS A 24 -0.07 -12.38 0.02
N PHE A 25 0.32 -12.43 1.29
CA PHE A 25 -0.44 -11.86 2.39
C PHE A 25 0.35 -10.70 3.00
N GLY A 26 -0.36 -9.61 3.30
CA GLY A 26 0.24 -8.44 3.93
C GLY A 26 -0.66 -7.90 5.02
N VAL A 27 -0.06 -7.44 6.11
CA VAL A 27 -0.72 -6.75 7.21
C VAL A 27 0.05 -5.49 7.53
N GLN A 28 -0.66 -4.38 7.69
CA GLN A 28 -0.05 -3.12 8.09
C GLN A 28 -0.77 -2.50 9.27
N ALA A 29 0.01 -1.84 10.13
CA ALA A 29 -0.49 -1.02 11.21
C ALA A 29 0.19 0.36 11.18
N VAL A 30 -0.59 1.41 11.46
CA VAL A 30 -0.13 2.79 11.41
C VAL A 30 -0.39 3.47 12.75
N ILE A 31 0.61 4.19 13.23
CA ILE A 31 0.49 5.12 14.35
C ILE A 31 0.56 6.52 13.76
N LEU A 32 -0.45 7.34 14.04
CA LEU A 32 -0.54 8.70 13.53
C LEU A 32 -1.14 9.65 14.56
N GLU A 33 -0.97 10.93 14.31
CA GLU A 33 -1.63 12.03 15.00
C GLU A 33 -2.50 12.79 14.01
N VAL A 34 -3.64 13.29 14.51
CA VAL A 34 -4.55 14.17 13.76
C VAL A 34 -4.68 15.49 14.51
N ASP A 35 -4.34 16.57 13.84
CA ASP A 35 -4.65 17.91 14.29
C ASP A 35 -6.09 18.24 13.86
N GLU A 36 -7.02 18.22 14.82
CA GLU A 36 -8.44 18.45 14.55
C GLU A 36 -8.76 19.90 14.12
N GLU A 37 -7.90 20.87 14.45
CA GLU A 37 -8.11 22.26 14.06
C GLU A 37 -7.76 22.50 12.59
N THR A 38 -6.71 21.86 12.10
CA THR A 38 -6.20 22.02 10.73
C THR A 38 -6.62 20.89 9.80
N GLY A 39 -6.98 19.73 10.36
CA GLY A 39 -7.22 18.51 9.59
C GLY A 39 -5.93 17.80 9.14
N LYS A 40 -4.76 18.26 9.61
CA LYS A 40 -3.48 17.68 9.22
C LYS A 40 -3.28 16.33 9.89
N VAL A 41 -2.84 15.34 9.11
CA VAL A 41 -2.46 14.01 9.58
C VAL A 41 -0.95 13.89 9.55
N GLN A 42 -0.35 13.48 10.66
CA GLN A 42 1.07 13.17 10.76
C GLN A 42 1.25 11.69 11.06
N ILE A 43 1.90 10.96 10.16
CA ILE A 43 2.23 9.56 10.37
C ILE A 43 3.51 9.47 11.18
N LEU A 44 3.45 8.81 12.33
CA LEU A 44 4.57 8.66 13.25
C LEU A 44 5.35 7.37 12.98
N ARG A 45 4.63 6.29 12.68
CA ARG A 45 5.21 4.97 12.46
C ARG A 45 4.32 4.08 11.61
N VAL A 46 4.94 3.25 10.78
CA VAL A 46 4.27 2.19 10.04
C VAL A 46 4.92 0.84 10.33
N TYR A 47 4.12 -0.17 10.62
CA TYR A 47 4.53 -1.57 10.63
C TYR A 47 3.97 -2.23 9.38
N ALA A 48 4.84 -2.88 8.59
CA ALA A 48 4.46 -3.51 7.34
C ALA A 48 5.00 -4.95 7.28
N ALA A 49 4.14 -5.91 7.58
CA ALA A 49 4.44 -7.34 7.48
C ALA A 49 3.97 -7.85 6.12
N ASN A 50 4.88 -8.44 5.34
CA ASN A 50 4.62 -8.92 3.99
C ASN A 50 5.19 -10.32 3.80
N ASP A 51 4.33 -11.24 3.35
CA ASP A 51 4.72 -12.58 2.94
C ASP A 51 5.28 -12.52 1.51
N VAL A 52 6.58 -12.73 1.40
CA VAL A 52 7.33 -12.67 0.14
C VAL A 52 7.80 -14.04 -0.34
N GLY A 53 7.31 -15.11 0.31
CA GLY A 53 7.86 -16.46 0.11
C GLY A 53 9.31 -16.50 0.61
N LYS A 54 10.26 -16.90 -0.24
CA LYS A 54 11.68 -16.80 0.07
C LYS A 54 12.21 -15.42 -0.34
N ALA A 55 12.74 -14.66 0.61
CA ALA A 55 13.41 -13.39 0.32
C ALA A 55 14.78 -13.67 -0.34
N VAL A 56 14.85 -13.51 -1.67
CA VAL A 56 16.11 -13.73 -2.41
C VAL A 56 17.16 -12.68 -2.04
N ASN A 57 16.72 -11.45 -1.82
CA ASN A 57 17.57 -10.36 -1.31
C ASN A 57 16.76 -9.55 -0.29
N PRO A 58 16.94 -9.80 1.02
CA PRO A 58 16.19 -9.13 2.08
C PRO A 58 16.26 -7.60 2.03
N SER A 59 17.43 -7.02 1.78
CA SER A 59 17.58 -5.55 1.73
C SER A 59 16.80 -4.92 0.58
N LEU A 60 16.73 -5.58 -0.58
CA LEU A 60 15.90 -5.09 -1.68
C LEU A 60 14.41 -5.27 -1.39
N VAL A 61 14.04 -6.33 -0.67
CA VAL A 61 12.64 -6.53 -0.22
C VAL A 61 12.25 -5.43 0.77
N GLU A 62 13.10 -5.09 1.73
CA GLU A 62 12.88 -3.97 2.65
C GLU A 62 12.64 -2.67 1.89
N GLY A 63 13.52 -2.34 0.93
CA GLY A 63 13.37 -1.15 0.10
C GLY A 63 12.07 -1.13 -0.72
N GLN A 64 11.60 -2.29 -1.21
CA GLN A 64 10.30 -2.41 -1.88
C GLN A 64 9.13 -2.17 -0.91
N ILE A 65 9.23 -2.67 0.30
CA ILE A 65 8.20 -2.46 1.33
C ILE A 65 8.12 -0.98 1.72
N GLU A 66 9.26 -0.35 1.99
CA GLU A 66 9.33 1.09 2.34
C GLU A 66 8.79 1.97 1.21
N GLY A 67 9.20 1.70 -0.03
CA GLY A 67 8.71 2.40 -1.21
C GLY A 67 7.20 2.24 -1.42
N GLY A 68 6.67 1.02 -1.25
CA GLY A 68 5.23 0.76 -1.32
C GLY A 68 4.44 1.47 -0.23
N VAL A 69 4.98 1.52 1.00
CA VAL A 69 4.39 2.31 2.10
C VAL A 69 4.35 3.79 1.75
N ALA A 70 5.45 4.36 1.23
CA ALA A 70 5.50 5.76 0.82
C ALA A 70 4.46 6.08 -0.26
N MET A 71 4.32 5.23 -1.28
CA MET A 71 3.26 5.37 -2.29
C MET A 71 1.87 5.31 -1.68
N GLY A 72 1.63 4.39 -0.74
CA GLY A 72 0.35 4.26 -0.05
C GLY A 72 -0.02 5.46 0.81
N ILE A 73 0.98 6.13 1.40
CA ILE A 73 0.82 7.40 2.12
C ILE A 73 0.35 8.50 1.16
N GLY A 74 1.02 8.66 0.01
CA GLY A 74 0.60 9.60 -1.02
C GLY A 74 -0.81 9.35 -1.49
N TYR A 75 -1.14 8.10 -1.81
CA TYR A 75 -2.47 7.70 -2.24
C TYR A 75 -3.56 8.02 -1.20
N ALA A 76 -3.25 7.84 0.10
CA ALA A 76 -4.19 8.14 1.18
C ALA A 76 -4.42 9.63 1.40
N LEU A 77 -3.34 10.45 1.39
CA LEU A 77 -3.37 11.79 1.95
C LEU A 77 -3.29 12.92 0.93
N SER A 78 -2.64 12.72 -0.23
CA SER A 78 -2.29 13.84 -1.11
C SER A 78 -2.43 13.59 -2.61
N GLU A 79 -2.19 12.37 -3.09
CA GLU A 79 -2.13 12.12 -4.53
C GLU A 79 -3.48 12.23 -5.21
N LYS A 80 -3.52 13.00 -6.30
CA LYS A 80 -4.72 13.22 -7.09
C LYS A 80 -4.40 13.24 -8.58
N PHE A 81 -4.98 12.32 -9.31
CA PHE A 81 -4.97 12.33 -10.77
C PHE A 81 -6.35 12.70 -11.29
N GLU A 82 -6.46 13.84 -11.93
CA GLU A 82 -7.73 14.35 -12.41
C GLU A 82 -7.89 14.21 -13.91
N MET A 83 -9.05 13.72 -14.30
CA MET A 83 -9.50 13.66 -15.70
C MET A 83 -10.90 14.24 -15.82
N LYS A 84 -11.18 14.89 -16.94
CA LYS A 84 -12.52 15.35 -17.29
C LYS A 84 -12.78 15.10 -18.77
N ASP A 85 -13.89 14.46 -19.08
CA ASP A 85 -14.34 14.15 -20.45
C ASP A 85 -13.26 13.44 -21.30
N GLY A 86 -12.46 12.55 -20.69
CA GLY A 86 -11.35 11.85 -21.33
C GLY A 86 -10.04 12.63 -21.42
N TYR A 87 -10.00 13.87 -20.97
CA TYR A 87 -8.80 14.71 -20.95
C TYR A 87 -8.15 14.73 -19.58
N VAL A 88 -6.81 14.57 -19.55
CA VAL A 88 -6.01 14.67 -18.33
C VAL A 88 -5.90 16.14 -17.92
N LEU A 89 -6.32 16.48 -16.71
CA LEU A 89 -6.18 17.81 -16.12
C LEU A 89 -4.87 17.96 -15.34
N THR A 90 -4.42 16.89 -14.67
CA THR A 90 -3.13 16.83 -13.96
C THR A 90 -2.02 16.64 -15.00
N LYS A 91 -1.38 17.73 -15.44
CA LYS A 91 -0.43 17.71 -16.56
C LYS A 91 1.02 17.50 -16.14
N GLU A 92 1.37 17.88 -14.93
CA GLU A 92 2.74 17.82 -14.42
C GLU A 92 2.79 17.03 -13.10
N MET A 93 3.90 16.38 -12.82
CA MET A 93 4.07 15.58 -11.60
C MET A 93 3.89 16.41 -10.32
N LYS A 94 4.30 17.68 -10.33
CA LYS A 94 4.10 18.60 -9.20
C LYS A 94 2.63 18.84 -8.85
N ASP A 95 1.73 18.69 -9.84
CA ASP A 95 0.29 18.89 -9.65
C ASP A 95 -0.40 17.63 -9.11
N MET A 96 0.32 16.49 -9.06
CA MET A 96 -0.22 15.22 -8.60
C MET A 96 -0.25 15.12 -7.07
N GLY A 97 0.46 15.98 -6.34
CA GLY A 97 0.52 15.90 -4.88
C GLY A 97 1.29 14.68 -4.37
N LEU A 98 2.35 14.28 -5.07
CA LEU A 98 3.23 13.19 -4.63
C LEU A 98 3.81 13.51 -3.25
N PRO A 99 3.95 12.52 -2.35
CA PRO A 99 4.52 12.74 -1.03
C PRO A 99 5.99 13.15 -1.13
N HIS A 100 6.37 14.14 -0.34
CA HIS A 100 7.77 14.51 -0.13
C HIS A 100 8.40 13.63 0.95
N THR A 101 9.71 13.63 1.03
CA THR A 101 10.46 12.90 2.08
C THR A 101 10.04 13.28 3.50
N THR A 102 9.53 14.51 3.69
CA THR A 102 9.01 15.00 4.96
C THR A 102 7.63 14.47 5.33
N ASP A 103 6.90 13.91 4.37
CA ASP A 103 5.54 13.37 4.56
C ASP A 103 5.58 11.87 4.92
N VAL A 104 6.73 11.24 4.69
CA VAL A 104 6.96 9.83 5.00
C VAL A 104 7.65 9.71 6.36
N PRO A 105 7.15 8.86 7.29
CA PRO A 105 7.79 8.71 8.59
C PRO A 105 9.17 8.06 8.44
N LEU A 106 10.12 8.46 9.28
CA LEU A 106 11.44 7.83 9.35
C LEU A 106 11.41 6.43 9.98
N ASP A 107 10.34 6.10 10.71
CA ASP A 107 10.18 4.82 11.40
C ASP A 107 9.18 3.92 10.65
N ILE A 108 9.66 3.29 9.59
CA ILE A 108 8.96 2.22 8.89
C ILE A 108 9.58 0.90 9.34
N ARG A 109 8.80 0.07 10.00
CA ARG A 109 9.19 -1.26 10.48
C ARG A 109 8.76 -2.32 9.48
N THR A 110 9.69 -2.77 8.66
CA THR A 110 9.49 -3.85 7.71
C THR A 110 9.59 -5.20 8.43
N ILE A 111 8.65 -6.10 8.15
CA ILE A 111 8.62 -7.46 8.67
C ILE A 111 8.50 -8.40 7.48
N ILE A 112 9.59 -9.04 7.13
CA ILE A 112 9.62 -10.03 6.06
C ILE A 112 9.12 -11.36 6.62
N VAL A 113 8.02 -11.84 6.03
CA VAL A 113 7.48 -13.17 6.33
C VAL A 113 7.87 -14.09 5.18
N GLU A 114 8.51 -15.21 5.49
CA GLU A 114 8.95 -16.19 4.50
C GLU A 114 8.09 -17.46 4.59
N GLU A 115 6.98 -17.48 3.86
CA GLU A 115 6.20 -18.69 3.59
C GLU A 115 6.46 -19.14 2.16
N THR A 116 7.37 -20.11 2.01
CA THR A 116 7.86 -20.52 0.69
C THR A 116 6.78 -21.08 -0.20
N HIS A 117 6.78 -20.66 -1.45
CA HIS A 117 5.81 -21.13 -2.43
C HIS A 117 6.38 -22.29 -3.28
N PRO A 118 5.66 -23.41 -3.42
CA PRO A 118 6.21 -24.61 -4.08
C PRO A 118 6.48 -24.39 -5.59
N PHE A 119 5.81 -23.43 -6.23
CA PHE A 119 5.95 -23.13 -7.67
C PHE A 119 6.70 -21.82 -7.93
N GLY A 120 7.05 -21.06 -6.89
CA GLY A 120 7.83 -19.84 -7.06
C GLY A 120 9.32 -20.16 -7.26
N PRO A 121 10.05 -19.33 -8.02
CA PRO A 121 11.49 -19.51 -8.20
C PRO A 121 12.17 -19.43 -6.82
N PHE A 122 12.85 -20.51 -6.45
CA PHE A 122 13.45 -20.69 -5.11
C PHE A 122 12.47 -20.50 -3.93
N GLY A 123 11.17 -20.65 -4.17
CA GLY A 123 10.13 -20.41 -3.16
C GLY A 123 9.71 -18.96 -3.01
N ALA A 124 10.20 -18.05 -3.83
CA ALA A 124 9.86 -16.63 -3.78
C ALA A 124 8.44 -16.34 -4.30
N LYS A 125 7.84 -15.28 -3.77
CA LYS A 125 6.58 -14.66 -4.22
C LYS A 125 6.83 -13.24 -4.72
N GLY A 126 5.86 -12.64 -5.39
CA GLY A 126 5.94 -11.24 -5.80
C GLY A 126 5.85 -10.29 -4.59
N VAL A 127 6.57 -9.17 -4.64
CA VAL A 127 6.59 -8.16 -3.56
C VAL A 127 6.36 -6.74 -4.06
N GLY A 128 6.25 -6.52 -5.37
CA GLY A 128 6.23 -5.17 -5.96
C GLY A 128 5.08 -4.30 -5.46
N GLU A 129 3.84 -4.77 -5.51
CA GLU A 129 2.64 -3.96 -5.19
C GLU A 129 1.98 -4.32 -3.86
N LEU A 130 2.32 -5.47 -3.27
CA LEU A 130 1.75 -5.92 -2.01
C LEU A 130 1.86 -4.87 -0.88
N PRO A 131 3.01 -4.19 -0.71
CA PRO A 131 3.17 -3.21 0.37
C PRO A 131 2.28 -1.97 0.23
N LEU A 132 1.93 -1.57 -0.99
CA LEU A 132 1.05 -0.43 -1.25
C LEU A 132 -0.40 -0.72 -0.82
N ASN A 133 -0.89 -1.94 -1.03
CA ASN A 133 -2.32 -2.26 -0.97
C ASN A 133 -2.96 -2.00 0.41
N ALA A 134 -2.25 -2.27 1.50
CA ALA A 134 -2.81 -2.14 2.84
C ALA A 134 -2.57 -0.78 3.50
N THR A 135 -1.61 0.02 3.02
CA THR A 135 -1.16 1.26 3.66
C THR A 135 -2.28 2.30 3.78
N ALA A 136 -2.95 2.59 2.66
CA ALA A 136 -4.02 3.59 2.66
C ALA A 136 -5.15 3.20 3.62
N LEU A 137 -5.55 1.93 3.62
CA LEU A 137 -6.61 1.44 4.51
C LEU A 137 -6.20 1.47 5.98
N ALA A 138 -4.93 1.16 6.30
CA ALA A 138 -4.41 1.26 7.65
C ALA A 138 -4.43 2.71 8.15
N ILE A 139 -4.06 3.68 7.30
CA ILE A 139 -4.14 5.12 7.61
C ILE A 139 -5.59 5.52 7.87
N LEU A 140 -6.55 5.15 7.01
CA LEU A 140 -7.96 5.49 7.20
C LEU A 140 -8.55 4.88 8.48
N ASN A 141 -8.15 3.66 8.83
CA ASN A 141 -8.58 3.03 10.07
C ASN A 141 -7.98 3.74 11.29
N ALA A 142 -6.73 4.18 11.22
CA ALA A 142 -6.10 4.94 12.29
C ALA A 142 -6.75 6.33 12.47
N ILE A 143 -7.08 7.03 11.38
CA ILE A 143 -7.86 8.29 11.42
C ILE A 143 -9.21 8.04 12.08
N TYR A 144 -9.91 6.97 11.71
CA TYR A 144 -11.19 6.64 12.34
C TYR A 144 -11.04 6.35 13.84
N GLN A 145 -10.00 5.62 14.23
CA GLN A 145 -9.73 5.32 15.63
C GLN A 145 -9.42 6.60 16.45
N ALA A 146 -8.71 7.55 15.85
CA ALA A 146 -8.35 8.80 16.50
C ALA A 146 -9.53 9.78 16.60
N THR A 147 -10.38 9.82 15.56
CA THR A 147 -11.37 10.90 15.40
C THR A 147 -12.82 10.45 15.38
N GLY A 148 -13.11 9.18 15.19
CA GLY A 148 -14.45 8.65 14.95
C GLY A 148 -15.00 8.93 13.54
N VAL A 149 -14.25 9.64 12.69
CA VAL A 149 -14.67 9.99 11.32
C VAL A 149 -14.33 8.88 10.34
N ARG A 150 -15.34 8.35 9.64
CA ARG A 150 -15.16 7.31 8.62
C ARG A 150 -14.97 7.92 7.24
N VAL A 151 -13.74 7.92 6.75
CA VAL A 151 -13.39 8.38 5.41
C VAL A 151 -13.82 7.36 4.35
N LYS A 152 -14.47 7.82 3.28
CA LYS A 152 -14.99 6.99 2.19
C LYS A 152 -14.36 7.32 0.82
N HIS A 153 -13.66 8.43 0.71
CA HIS A 153 -13.07 8.92 -0.54
C HIS A 153 -11.64 9.38 -0.34
N LEU A 154 -10.74 8.97 -1.23
CA LEU A 154 -9.33 9.35 -1.25
C LEU A 154 -9.06 10.41 -2.33
N PRO A 155 -7.99 11.18 -2.17
CA PRO A 155 -7.20 11.36 -0.97
C PRO A 155 -7.98 12.12 0.11
N ILE A 156 -7.64 11.88 1.39
CA ILE A 156 -8.16 12.65 2.51
C ILE A 156 -7.24 13.81 2.81
N THR A 157 -7.43 14.92 2.10
CA THR A 157 -6.66 16.14 2.32
C THR A 157 -7.05 16.81 3.64
N PRO A 158 -6.18 17.67 4.21
CA PRO A 158 -6.46 18.39 5.46
C PRO A 158 -7.81 19.13 5.43
N ASP A 159 -8.13 19.82 4.35
CA ASP A 159 -9.41 20.54 4.21
C ASP A 159 -10.61 19.62 4.26
N LYS A 160 -10.53 18.45 3.58
CA LYS A 160 -11.59 17.45 3.61
C LYS A 160 -11.77 16.87 5.01
N LEU A 161 -10.67 16.49 5.68
CA LEU A 161 -10.75 15.94 7.02
C LEU A 161 -11.30 16.97 8.01
N LYS A 162 -10.84 18.21 7.95
CA LYS A 162 -11.37 19.32 8.77
C LYS A 162 -12.87 19.51 8.59
N ALA A 163 -13.36 19.51 7.36
CA ALA A 163 -14.80 19.61 7.09
C ALA A 163 -15.57 18.44 7.70
N MET A 164 -15.08 17.21 7.54
CA MET A 164 -15.70 16.02 8.13
C MET A 164 -15.68 16.02 9.68
N LEU A 165 -14.61 16.56 10.28
CA LEU A 165 -14.50 16.71 11.74
C LEU A 165 -15.54 17.70 12.28
N ALA A 166 -15.80 18.79 11.55
CA ALA A 166 -16.81 19.79 11.92
C ALA A 166 -18.24 19.23 11.84
N GLU A 167 -18.49 18.25 10.98
CA GLU A 167 -19.78 17.56 10.83
C GLU A 167 -19.96 16.39 11.82
N ARG A 168 -18.92 16.02 12.56
CA ARG A 168 -18.93 14.94 13.57
C ARG A 168 -19.91 15.30 14.69
N LYS A 169 -20.95 14.48 14.86
CA LYS A 169 -21.93 14.59 15.94
C LYS A 169 -21.57 13.65 17.08
#